data_e991f9efaee1e2ce5deaa01fb11840bb
#
_entry.id   e991f9efaee1e2ce5deaa01fb11840bb
#
_cell.length_a   1.000
_cell.length_b   1.000
_cell.length_c   1.000
_cell.angle_alpha   90.00
_cell.angle_beta   90.00
_cell.angle_gamma   90.00
#
_symmetry.space_group_name_H-M   'P 1'
#
loop_
_entity.id
_entity.type
_entity.pdbx_description
1 polymer ?
#
loop_
_entity_poly.entity_id
_entity_poly.type
_entity_poly.pdbx_seq_one_letter_code
_entity_poly.pdbx_strand_id
1 'polypeptide(L)'
;MSEQASELIKQGISQYQARQFEAALESWQEALGLYRSMDDKRRSGAALGNMGVAYEALGNYPSAIDCYQQHLVLAREIGDRRGEANALGNLGNACCTLEDFSSAIDYQQQRLAIARESGDARQTLETLGNLALAYDANGDLPSAIECYHEQLSIARASLDDRVERNALKNLKLGYKYLADYEKADKYRQQQLAIVRELFLTDKINNFVQLAQTVGLDPVEDFAGANLSGFDLHYADFNGADLRETNLRGADLTLADLSGALLSAAILIDANLCNANLRDAELSSANLSGADLRTKLPRANLSRANLTGANLSSAYLPDAILVDANLTDANLKNADLSGVDLSGAILNGADLSRADLKNAVVDNANFSGCLGISEAVKIELRTRGGIFE
;
A
#
# COMPACT_ATOMS: atom_id res chain seq x y z
N MET A 1 31.51 -41.40 -20.80
CA MET A 1 31.03 -41.16 -19.42
C MET A 1 30.77 -39.67 -19.13
N SER A 2 31.73 -38.77 -19.24
CA SER A 2 31.49 -37.32 -18.95
C SER A 2 30.47 -36.66 -19.90
N GLU A 3 30.52 -36.98 -21.18
CA GLU A 3 29.56 -36.49 -22.18
C GLU A 3 28.15 -37.06 -21.97
N GLN A 4 28.06 -38.36 -21.68
CA GLN A 4 26.80 -39.02 -21.34
C GLN A 4 26.16 -38.44 -20.07
N ALA A 5 26.95 -38.24 -19.02
CA ALA A 5 26.44 -37.59 -17.80
C ALA A 5 25.95 -36.17 -18.03
N SER A 6 26.67 -35.39 -18.88
CA SER A 6 26.23 -34.06 -19.25
C SER A 6 24.92 -34.04 -20.07
N GLU A 7 24.70 -35.03 -20.92
CA GLU A 7 23.49 -35.16 -21.69
C GLU A 7 22.29 -35.53 -20.80
N LEU A 8 22.49 -36.43 -19.83
CA LEU A 8 21.48 -36.77 -18.81
C LEU A 8 21.09 -35.57 -17.96
N ILE A 9 22.03 -34.67 -17.60
CA ILE A 9 21.68 -33.43 -16.91
C ILE A 9 20.78 -32.55 -17.77
N LYS A 10 21.08 -32.36 -19.04
CA LYS A 10 20.26 -31.57 -19.97
C LYS A 10 18.87 -32.21 -20.17
N GLN A 11 18.84 -33.53 -20.32
CA GLN A 11 17.57 -34.27 -20.42
C GLN A 11 16.71 -34.07 -19.18
N GLY A 12 17.28 -34.19 -17.99
CA GLY A 12 16.56 -33.96 -16.73
C GLY A 12 16.05 -32.52 -16.62
N ILE A 13 16.83 -31.50 -17.05
CA ILE A 13 16.37 -30.11 -17.09
C ILE A 13 15.15 -29.98 -18.01
N SER A 14 15.20 -30.56 -19.21
CA SER A 14 14.06 -30.52 -20.15
C SER A 14 12.81 -31.23 -19.59
N GLN A 15 13.00 -32.36 -18.94
CA GLN A 15 11.92 -33.11 -18.28
C GLN A 15 11.30 -32.30 -17.13
N TYR A 16 12.14 -31.66 -16.30
CA TYR A 16 11.67 -30.79 -15.21
C TYR A 16 10.86 -29.60 -15.75
N GLN A 17 11.32 -28.94 -16.80
CA GLN A 17 10.58 -27.85 -17.48
C GLN A 17 9.24 -28.34 -18.04
N ALA A 18 9.18 -29.58 -18.50
CA ALA A 18 7.94 -30.25 -18.94
C ALA A 18 7.08 -30.79 -17.77
N ARG A 19 7.42 -30.50 -16.54
CA ARG A 19 6.77 -30.98 -15.28
C ARG A 19 6.78 -32.50 -15.12
N GLN A 20 7.73 -33.18 -15.75
CA GLN A 20 7.95 -34.63 -15.62
C GLN A 20 9.00 -34.87 -14.53
N PHE A 21 8.63 -34.59 -13.27
CA PHE A 21 9.59 -34.51 -12.17
C PHE A 21 10.23 -35.84 -11.83
N GLU A 22 9.50 -36.94 -11.88
CA GLU A 22 10.01 -38.29 -11.64
C GLU A 22 11.02 -38.69 -12.73
N ALA A 23 10.72 -38.42 -14.01
CA ALA A 23 11.66 -38.71 -15.11
C ALA A 23 12.93 -37.84 -15.00
N ALA A 24 12.80 -36.58 -14.56
CA ALA A 24 13.94 -35.72 -14.30
C ALA A 24 14.84 -36.30 -13.18
N LEU A 25 14.23 -36.80 -12.10
CA LEU A 25 14.96 -37.48 -11.00
C LEU A 25 15.73 -38.69 -11.50
N GLU A 26 15.14 -39.58 -12.32
CA GLU A 26 15.82 -40.74 -12.90
C GLU A 26 17.03 -40.31 -13.72
N SER A 27 16.86 -39.31 -14.62
CA SER A 27 17.96 -38.81 -15.45
C SER A 27 19.10 -38.20 -14.60
N TRP A 28 18.77 -37.42 -13.58
CA TRP A 28 19.79 -36.84 -12.70
C TRP A 28 20.42 -37.84 -11.75
N GLN A 29 19.70 -38.87 -11.34
CA GLN A 29 20.26 -39.95 -10.52
C GLN A 29 21.27 -40.78 -11.30
N GLU A 30 21.00 -41.07 -12.59
CA GLU A 30 21.95 -41.75 -13.47
C GLU A 30 23.20 -40.86 -13.71
N ALA A 31 22.99 -39.55 -13.97
CA ALA A 31 24.10 -38.60 -14.12
C ALA A 31 24.98 -38.54 -12.85
N LEU A 32 24.37 -38.52 -11.66
CA LEU A 32 25.05 -38.51 -10.37
C LEU A 32 25.91 -39.76 -10.21
N GLY A 33 25.43 -40.95 -10.56
CA GLY A 33 26.17 -42.19 -10.54
C GLY A 33 27.42 -42.12 -11.41
N LEU A 34 27.30 -41.55 -12.62
CA LEU A 34 28.45 -41.35 -13.52
C LEU A 34 29.43 -40.32 -12.97
N TYR A 35 28.99 -39.19 -12.43
CA TYR A 35 29.90 -38.20 -11.85
C TYR A 35 30.61 -38.71 -10.62
N ARG A 36 29.95 -39.47 -9.76
CA ARG A 36 30.60 -40.14 -8.60
C ARG A 36 31.65 -41.14 -9.04
N SER A 37 31.43 -41.93 -10.11
CA SER A 37 32.41 -42.85 -10.63
C SER A 37 33.66 -42.17 -11.22
N MET A 38 33.56 -40.90 -11.58
CA MET A 38 34.65 -40.04 -12.07
C MET A 38 35.28 -39.16 -10.99
N ASP A 39 34.84 -39.27 -9.74
CA ASP A 39 35.23 -38.41 -8.62
C ASP A 39 35.00 -36.89 -8.91
N ASP A 40 34.01 -36.58 -9.78
CA ASP A 40 33.65 -35.19 -10.10
C ASP A 40 32.69 -34.65 -9.04
N LYS A 41 33.25 -34.21 -7.92
CA LYS A 41 32.48 -33.69 -6.77
C LYS A 41 31.64 -32.47 -7.12
N ARG A 42 32.16 -31.55 -7.97
CA ARG A 42 31.43 -30.35 -8.37
C ARG A 42 30.15 -30.67 -9.15
N ARG A 43 30.27 -31.54 -10.17
CA ARG A 43 29.11 -31.95 -10.96
C ARG A 43 28.17 -32.87 -10.19
N SER A 44 28.69 -33.69 -9.29
CA SER A 44 27.87 -34.46 -8.35
C SER A 44 27.03 -33.57 -7.47
N GLY A 45 27.59 -32.47 -6.93
CA GLY A 45 26.85 -31.48 -6.15
C GLY A 45 25.75 -30.77 -6.97
N ALA A 46 26.07 -30.40 -8.21
CA ALA A 46 25.05 -29.78 -9.10
C ALA A 46 23.89 -30.74 -9.43
N ALA A 47 24.18 -32.03 -9.68
CA ALA A 47 23.13 -33.04 -9.89
C ALA A 47 22.26 -33.22 -8.65
N LEU A 48 22.86 -33.28 -7.45
CA LEU A 48 22.12 -33.32 -6.17
C LEU A 48 21.25 -32.09 -5.96
N GLY A 49 21.78 -30.90 -6.28
CA GLY A 49 20.98 -29.66 -6.23
C GLY A 49 19.75 -29.73 -7.12
N ASN A 50 19.89 -30.20 -8.36
CA ASN A 50 18.77 -30.39 -9.28
C ASN A 50 17.75 -31.42 -8.77
N MET A 51 18.24 -32.56 -8.23
CA MET A 51 17.35 -33.58 -7.63
C MET A 51 16.58 -33.02 -6.45
N GLY A 52 17.21 -32.21 -5.59
CA GLY A 52 16.54 -31.54 -4.48
C GLY A 52 15.37 -30.67 -4.96
N VAL A 53 15.60 -29.87 -6.01
CA VAL A 53 14.52 -29.03 -6.61
C VAL A 53 13.37 -29.86 -7.16
N ALA A 54 13.65 -31.03 -7.76
CA ALA A 54 12.58 -31.93 -8.24
C ALA A 54 11.82 -32.59 -7.08
N TYR A 55 12.50 -32.96 -6.01
CA TYR A 55 11.84 -33.48 -4.80
C TYR A 55 10.94 -32.43 -4.14
N GLU A 56 11.35 -31.14 -4.10
CA GLU A 56 10.49 -30.05 -3.65
C GLU A 56 9.24 -29.90 -4.53
N ALA A 57 9.41 -29.97 -5.86
CA ALA A 57 8.29 -29.90 -6.79
C ALA A 57 7.30 -31.05 -6.62
N LEU A 58 7.73 -32.20 -6.11
CA LEU A 58 6.92 -33.36 -5.73
C LEU A 58 6.39 -33.28 -4.28
N GLY A 59 6.71 -32.23 -3.54
CA GLY A 59 6.35 -32.09 -2.12
C GLY A 59 7.15 -32.97 -1.16
N ASN A 60 8.21 -33.65 -1.65
CA ASN A 60 9.05 -34.52 -0.82
C ASN A 60 10.23 -33.73 -0.23
N TYR A 61 9.96 -32.83 0.70
CA TYR A 61 10.95 -31.99 1.35
C TYR A 61 12.05 -32.76 2.10
N PRO A 62 11.78 -33.89 2.80
CA PRO A 62 12.85 -34.65 3.44
C PRO A 62 13.91 -35.13 2.46
N SER A 63 13.51 -35.65 1.29
CA SER A 63 14.45 -36.09 0.25
C SER A 63 15.19 -34.90 -0.39
N ALA A 64 14.51 -33.75 -0.53
CA ALA A 64 15.13 -32.52 -1.01
C ALA A 64 16.25 -32.06 -0.06
N ILE A 65 15.97 -32.02 1.23
CA ILE A 65 16.94 -31.63 2.27
C ILE A 65 18.16 -32.57 2.27
N ASP A 66 17.94 -33.89 2.16
CA ASP A 66 19.06 -34.84 2.07
C ASP A 66 19.97 -34.56 0.85
N CYS A 67 19.36 -34.32 -0.32
CA CYS A 67 20.10 -33.95 -1.52
C CYS A 67 20.89 -32.63 -1.34
N TYR A 68 20.29 -31.62 -0.75
CA TYR A 68 20.95 -30.33 -0.52
C TYR A 68 22.05 -30.42 0.53
N GLN A 69 21.89 -31.24 1.57
CA GLN A 69 22.94 -31.50 2.56
C GLN A 69 24.15 -32.20 1.93
N GLN A 70 23.91 -33.21 1.08
CA GLN A 70 24.99 -33.84 0.34
C GLN A 70 25.69 -32.86 -0.62
N HIS A 71 24.93 -31.98 -1.31
CA HIS A 71 25.51 -30.92 -2.13
C HIS A 71 26.38 -29.98 -1.29
N LEU A 72 25.89 -29.55 -0.12
CA LEU A 72 26.62 -28.67 0.80
C LEU A 72 27.96 -29.30 1.24
N VAL A 73 27.94 -30.57 1.61
CA VAL A 73 29.16 -31.31 1.99
C VAL A 73 30.18 -31.31 0.85
N LEU A 74 29.76 -31.71 -0.37
CA LEU A 74 30.64 -31.74 -1.53
C LEU A 74 31.20 -30.35 -1.88
N ALA A 75 30.36 -29.31 -1.83
CA ALA A 75 30.77 -27.93 -2.12
C ALA A 75 31.83 -27.45 -1.13
N ARG A 76 31.69 -27.75 0.16
CA ARG A 76 32.68 -27.44 1.20
C ARG A 76 33.98 -28.18 1.02
N GLU A 77 33.92 -29.47 0.71
CA GLU A 77 35.12 -30.30 0.47
C GLU A 77 35.99 -29.75 -0.65
N ILE A 78 35.44 -29.21 -1.71
CA ILE A 78 36.19 -28.68 -2.86
C ILE A 78 36.35 -27.14 -2.84
N GLY A 79 35.90 -26.47 -1.81
CA GLY A 79 35.95 -25.00 -1.69
C GLY A 79 35.08 -24.28 -2.71
N ASP A 80 34.01 -24.90 -3.21
CA ASP A 80 33.05 -24.26 -4.14
C ASP A 80 32.08 -23.35 -3.40
N ARG A 81 32.52 -22.12 -3.13
CA ARG A 81 31.74 -21.12 -2.37
C ARG A 81 30.38 -20.83 -3.02
N ARG A 82 30.31 -20.87 -4.36
CA ARG A 82 29.03 -20.67 -5.06
C ARG A 82 28.09 -21.86 -4.87
N GLY A 83 28.60 -23.08 -4.99
CA GLY A 83 27.84 -24.31 -4.70
C GLY A 83 27.37 -24.34 -3.25
N GLU A 84 28.25 -23.97 -2.30
CA GLU A 84 27.91 -23.85 -0.88
C GLU A 84 26.76 -22.86 -0.65
N ALA A 85 26.82 -21.63 -1.20
CA ALA A 85 25.77 -20.64 -1.07
C ALA A 85 24.42 -21.09 -1.67
N ASN A 86 24.45 -21.80 -2.82
CA ASN A 86 23.25 -22.36 -3.43
C ASN A 86 22.62 -23.45 -2.56
N ALA A 87 23.44 -24.39 -2.04
CA ALA A 87 22.91 -25.43 -1.17
C ALA A 87 22.34 -24.89 0.13
N LEU A 88 23.00 -23.91 0.75
CA LEU A 88 22.51 -23.22 1.95
C LEU A 88 21.19 -22.49 1.70
N GLY A 89 21.05 -21.80 0.56
CA GLY A 89 19.82 -21.12 0.19
C GLY A 89 18.64 -22.08 0.02
N ASN A 90 18.87 -23.20 -0.67
CA ASN A 90 17.85 -24.23 -0.86
C ASN A 90 17.46 -24.90 0.47
N LEU A 91 18.45 -25.23 1.32
CA LEU A 91 18.19 -25.75 2.66
C LEU A 91 17.36 -24.79 3.50
N GLY A 92 17.73 -23.49 3.51
CA GLY A 92 16.99 -22.48 4.24
C GLY A 92 15.53 -22.36 3.77
N ASN A 93 15.29 -22.38 2.46
CA ASN A 93 13.94 -22.32 1.91
C ASN A 93 13.12 -23.59 2.20
N ALA A 94 13.73 -24.77 2.06
CA ALA A 94 13.06 -26.04 2.37
C ALA A 94 12.69 -26.14 3.86
N CYS A 95 13.58 -25.71 4.76
CA CYS A 95 13.32 -25.65 6.20
C CYS A 95 12.19 -24.67 6.52
N CYS A 96 12.15 -23.48 5.88
CA CYS A 96 11.03 -22.53 6.03
C CYS A 96 9.68 -23.19 5.66
N THR A 97 9.65 -23.93 4.57
CA THR A 97 8.42 -24.61 4.10
C THR A 97 7.96 -25.70 5.08
N LEU A 98 8.88 -26.33 5.79
CA LEU A 98 8.59 -27.31 6.84
C LEU A 98 8.38 -26.67 8.22
N GLU A 99 8.33 -25.33 8.30
CA GLU A 99 8.19 -24.57 9.54
C GLU A 99 9.36 -24.79 10.55
N ASP A 100 10.50 -25.33 10.09
CA ASP A 100 11.73 -25.36 10.88
C ASP A 100 12.50 -24.03 10.70
N PHE A 101 11.92 -22.98 11.29
CA PHE A 101 12.46 -21.64 11.17
C PHE A 101 13.83 -21.47 11.80
N SER A 102 14.15 -22.23 12.84
CA SER A 102 15.47 -22.21 13.48
C SER A 102 16.57 -22.64 12.53
N SER A 103 16.39 -23.80 11.87
CA SER A 103 17.33 -24.28 10.85
C SER A 103 17.38 -23.38 9.62
N ALA A 104 16.23 -22.83 9.22
CA ALA A 104 16.15 -21.89 8.09
C ALA A 104 17.01 -20.65 8.35
N ILE A 105 16.89 -20.05 9.55
CA ILE A 105 17.68 -18.89 9.97
C ILE A 105 19.17 -19.21 9.94
N ASP A 106 19.60 -20.36 10.50
CA ASP A 106 21.01 -20.76 10.51
C ASP A 106 21.57 -20.90 9.08
N TYR A 107 20.87 -21.59 8.19
CA TYR A 107 21.31 -21.73 6.80
C TYR A 107 21.36 -20.40 6.06
N GLN A 108 20.35 -19.51 6.23
CA GLN A 108 20.35 -18.20 5.57
C GLN A 108 21.43 -17.27 6.14
N GLN A 109 21.74 -17.33 7.43
CA GLN A 109 22.88 -16.58 8.01
C GLN A 109 24.21 -17.01 7.41
N GLN A 110 24.44 -18.32 7.27
CA GLN A 110 25.65 -18.83 6.62
C GLN A 110 25.73 -18.38 5.14
N ARG A 111 24.62 -18.43 4.40
CA ARG A 111 24.53 -17.91 3.03
C ARG A 111 24.84 -16.43 2.96
N LEU A 112 24.31 -15.64 3.91
CA LEU A 112 24.54 -14.19 4.00
C LEU A 112 26.02 -13.86 4.18
N ALA A 113 26.73 -14.63 5.03
CA ALA A 113 28.16 -14.47 5.22
C ALA A 113 28.93 -14.65 3.89
N ILE A 114 28.59 -15.68 3.11
CA ILE A 114 29.23 -15.94 1.80
C ILE A 114 28.90 -14.79 0.80
N ALA A 115 27.64 -14.33 0.76
CA ALA A 115 27.24 -13.25 -0.13
C ALA A 115 27.98 -11.93 0.19
N ARG A 116 28.18 -11.62 1.48
CA ARG A 116 28.96 -10.46 1.92
C ARG A 116 30.45 -10.58 1.57
N GLU A 117 31.04 -11.76 1.79
CA GLU A 117 32.45 -12.02 1.42
C GLU A 117 32.70 -11.86 -0.09
N SER A 118 31.75 -12.26 -0.92
CA SER A 118 31.85 -12.13 -2.39
C SER A 118 31.57 -10.72 -2.90
N GLY A 119 31.00 -9.84 -2.09
CA GLY A 119 30.53 -8.50 -2.51
C GLY A 119 29.34 -8.53 -3.47
N ASP A 120 28.62 -9.65 -3.55
CA ASP A 120 27.44 -9.79 -4.42
C ASP A 120 26.21 -9.14 -3.77
N ALA A 121 25.98 -7.88 -4.10
CA ALA A 121 24.86 -7.10 -3.56
C ALA A 121 23.51 -7.75 -3.85
N ARG A 122 23.33 -8.35 -5.05
CA ARG A 122 22.07 -9.00 -5.43
C ARG A 122 21.81 -10.24 -4.55
N GLN A 123 22.83 -11.08 -4.37
CA GLN A 123 22.72 -12.25 -3.51
C GLN A 123 22.50 -11.84 -2.05
N THR A 124 23.16 -10.77 -1.60
CA THR A 124 22.95 -10.21 -0.25
C THR A 124 21.51 -9.78 -0.05
N LEU A 125 20.93 -9.00 -0.98
CA LEU A 125 19.54 -8.55 -0.92
C LEU A 125 18.53 -9.70 -0.89
N GLU A 126 18.74 -10.72 -1.75
CA GLU A 126 17.90 -11.90 -1.79
C GLU A 126 17.95 -12.68 -0.47
N THR A 127 19.17 -12.87 0.06
CA THR A 127 19.37 -13.62 1.31
C THR A 127 18.79 -12.89 2.51
N LEU A 128 18.97 -11.57 2.61
CA LEU A 128 18.37 -10.75 3.65
C LEU A 128 16.84 -10.84 3.63
N GLY A 129 16.23 -10.89 2.43
CA GLY A 129 14.78 -11.07 2.29
C GLY A 129 14.30 -12.40 2.86
N ASN A 130 14.98 -13.50 2.48
CA ASN A 130 14.64 -14.84 2.99
C ASN A 130 14.89 -14.95 4.50
N LEU A 131 15.97 -14.37 4.99
CA LEU A 131 16.30 -14.34 6.41
C LEU A 131 15.25 -13.56 7.22
N ALA A 132 14.83 -12.41 6.72
CA ALA A 132 13.79 -11.60 7.36
C ALA A 132 12.46 -12.36 7.44
N LEU A 133 12.07 -13.06 6.37
CA LEU A 133 10.86 -13.91 6.38
C LEU A 133 10.97 -15.06 7.40
N ALA A 134 12.14 -15.67 7.52
CA ALA A 134 12.37 -16.74 8.49
C ALA A 134 12.31 -16.20 9.93
N TYR A 135 12.89 -15.02 10.21
CA TYR A 135 12.76 -14.37 11.52
C TYR A 135 11.33 -14.00 11.86
N ASP A 136 10.60 -13.40 10.91
CA ASP A 136 9.19 -13.01 11.09
C ASP A 136 8.32 -14.24 11.41
N ALA A 137 8.46 -15.30 10.63
CA ALA A 137 7.75 -16.55 10.84
C ALA A 137 8.12 -17.24 12.17
N ASN A 138 9.36 -17.06 12.64
CA ASN A 138 9.80 -17.51 13.97
C ASN A 138 9.35 -16.61 15.14
N GLY A 139 8.67 -15.51 14.85
CA GLY A 139 8.22 -14.53 15.85
C GLY A 139 9.31 -13.55 16.31
N ASP A 140 10.49 -13.55 15.69
CA ASP A 140 11.57 -12.59 15.97
C ASP A 140 11.49 -11.37 15.03
N LEU A 141 10.43 -10.60 15.21
CA LEU A 141 10.18 -9.39 14.43
C LEU A 141 11.30 -8.33 14.53
N PRO A 142 11.98 -8.12 15.68
CA PRO A 142 13.13 -7.21 15.75
C PRO A 142 14.24 -7.59 14.76
N SER A 143 14.65 -8.86 14.70
CA SER A 143 15.69 -9.32 13.76
C SER A 143 15.24 -9.24 12.30
N ALA A 144 13.97 -9.48 12.01
CA ALA A 144 13.41 -9.26 10.68
C ALA A 144 13.53 -7.78 10.26
N ILE A 145 13.20 -6.85 11.16
CA ILE A 145 13.32 -5.40 10.93
C ILE A 145 14.78 -5.00 10.64
N GLU A 146 15.75 -5.56 11.35
CA GLU A 146 17.18 -5.30 11.06
C GLU A 146 17.55 -5.73 9.64
N CYS A 147 17.11 -6.90 9.19
CA CYS A 147 17.31 -7.36 7.83
C CYS A 147 16.68 -6.40 6.79
N TYR A 148 15.46 -5.91 7.05
CA TYR A 148 14.79 -4.95 6.15
C TYR A 148 15.50 -3.60 6.12
N HIS A 149 16.09 -3.14 7.23
CA HIS A 149 16.92 -1.94 7.25
C HIS A 149 18.17 -2.07 6.38
N GLU A 150 18.86 -3.21 6.49
CA GLU A 150 20.04 -3.48 5.65
C GLU A 150 19.64 -3.59 4.17
N GLN A 151 18.53 -4.28 3.85
CA GLN A 151 17.99 -4.32 2.49
C GLN A 151 17.72 -2.91 1.94
N LEU A 152 17.07 -2.05 2.72
CA LEU A 152 16.77 -0.68 2.32
C LEU A 152 18.06 0.11 2.01
N SER A 153 19.07 -0.05 2.86
CA SER A 153 20.36 0.63 2.68
C SER A 153 21.06 0.18 1.38
N ILE A 154 21.10 -1.12 1.12
CA ILE A 154 21.76 -1.68 -0.07
C ILE A 154 20.96 -1.35 -1.34
N ALA A 155 19.60 -1.45 -1.27
CA ALA A 155 18.74 -1.14 -2.41
C ALA A 155 18.92 0.30 -2.88
N ARG A 156 18.99 1.24 -1.95
CA ARG A 156 19.28 2.65 -2.26
C ARG A 156 20.65 2.86 -2.89
N ALA A 157 21.66 2.21 -2.35
CA ALA A 157 23.03 2.30 -2.90
C ALA A 157 23.15 1.69 -4.31
N SER A 158 22.34 0.68 -4.63
CA SER A 158 22.30 -0.02 -5.93
C SER A 158 21.23 0.51 -6.89
N LEU A 159 20.41 1.48 -6.47
CA LEU A 159 19.25 2.01 -7.23
C LEU A 159 18.25 0.91 -7.61
N ASP A 160 18.01 -0.05 -6.72
CA ASP A 160 16.99 -1.09 -6.90
C ASP A 160 15.66 -0.65 -6.29
N ASP A 161 14.89 0.10 -7.08
CA ASP A 161 13.59 0.67 -6.67
C ASP A 161 12.59 -0.39 -6.20
N ARG A 162 12.65 -1.60 -6.78
CA ARG A 162 11.72 -2.68 -6.41
C ARG A 162 12.01 -3.18 -4.99
N VAL A 163 13.28 -3.42 -4.68
CA VAL A 163 13.68 -3.86 -3.33
C VAL A 163 13.49 -2.73 -2.33
N GLU A 164 13.77 -1.46 -2.69
CA GLU A 164 13.51 -0.31 -1.82
C GLU A 164 12.03 -0.24 -1.42
N ARG A 165 11.10 -0.30 -2.38
CA ARG A 165 9.66 -0.28 -2.09
C ARG A 165 9.22 -1.41 -1.16
N ASN A 166 9.72 -2.64 -1.42
CA ASN A 166 9.39 -3.79 -0.57
C ASN A 166 9.96 -3.64 0.85
N ALA A 167 11.19 -3.16 0.99
CA ALA A 167 11.80 -2.93 2.30
C ALA A 167 11.05 -1.86 3.10
N LEU A 168 10.65 -0.76 2.45
CA LEU A 168 9.83 0.28 3.08
C LEU A 168 8.47 -0.25 3.55
N LYS A 169 7.80 -1.06 2.72
CA LYS A 169 6.53 -1.71 3.09
C LYS A 169 6.71 -2.60 4.32
N ASN A 170 7.73 -3.45 4.32
CA ASN A 170 7.95 -4.39 5.42
C ASN A 170 8.36 -3.67 6.71
N LEU A 171 9.17 -2.60 6.63
CA LEU A 171 9.51 -1.76 7.77
C LEU A 171 8.28 -1.06 8.35
N LYS A 172 7.42 -0.49 7.51
CA LYS A 172 6.15 0.10 7.97
C LYS A 172 5.31 -0.93 8.72
N LEU A 173 5.11 -2.12 8.14
CA LEU A 173 4.32 -3.17 8.76
C LEU A 173 4.97 -3.68 10.04
N GLY A 174 6.28 -3.95 10.05
CA GLY A 174 7.01 -4.43 11.21
C GLY A 174 6.89 -3.48 12.40
N TYR A 175 7.07 -2.16 12.18
CA TYR A 175 6.90 -1.17 13.24
C TYR A 175 5.43 -1.00 13.68
N LYS A 176 4.46 -1.16 12.76
CA LYS A 176 3.03 -1.20 13.12
C LYS A 176 2.72 -2.38 14.06
N TYR A 177 3.26 -3.57 13.80
CA TYR A 177 3.12 -4.73 14.68
C TYR A 177 3.78 -4.54 16.05
N LEU A 178 4.89 -3.82 16.11
CA LEU A 178 5.55 -3.45 17.39
C LEU A 178 4.83 -2.30 18.12
N ALA A 179 3.72 -1.78 17.59
CA ALA A 179 3.02 -0.60 18.06
C ALA A 179 3.89 0.67 18.13
N ASP A 180 5.01 0.71 17.39
CA ASP A 180 5.83 1.90 17.19
C ASP A 180 5.30 2.69 15.98
N TYR A 181 4.18 3.38 16.20
CA TYR A 181 3.45 4.10 15.15
C TYR A 181 4.25 5.28 14.60
N GLU A 182 5.14 5.87 15.39
CA GLU A 182 6.00 6.98 14.91
C GLU A 182 6.96 6.49 13.82
N LYS A 183 7.64 5.37 14.05
CA LYS A 183 8.52 4.80 13.03
C LYS A 183 7.73 4.24 11.84
N ALA A 184 6.57 3.59 12.09
CA ALA A 184 5.71 3.13 11.01
C ALA A 184 5.31 4.28 10.08
N ASP A 185 4.90 5.44 10.66
CA ASP A 185 4.56 6.65 9.91
C ASP A 185 5.75 7.20 9.11
N LYS A 186 6.96 7.19 9.68
CA LYS A 186 8.18 7.61 8.97
C LYS A 186 8.39 6.82 7.67
N TYR A 187 8.14 5.52 7.65
CA TYR A 187 8.28 4.70 6.45
C TYR A 187 7.10 4.87 5.50
N ARG A 188 5.89 5.08 6.02
CA ARG A 188 4.72 5.48 5.24
C ARG A 188 4.96 6.78 4.48
N GLN A 189 5.52 7.80 5.11
CA GLN A 189 5.84 9.07 4.46
C GLN A 189 6.87 8.91 3.33
N GLN A 190 7.84 8.01 3.49
CA GLN A 190 8.79 7.71 2.41
C GLN A 190 8.11 7.01 1.23
N GLN A 191 7.18 6.09 1.49
CA GLN A 191 6.37 5.47 0.43
C GLN A 191 5.51 6.51 -0.31
N LEU A 192 4.86 7.43 0.43
CA LEU A 192 4.09 8.54 -0.15
C LEU A 192 4.96 9.46 -1.03
N ALA A 193 6.21 9.72 -0.62
CA ALA A 193 7.15 10.49 -1.43
C ALA A 193 7.46 9.80 -2.77
N ILE A 194 7.65 8.47 -2.77
CA ILE A 194 7.87 7.68 -3.99
C ILE A 194 6.61 7.72 -4.88
N VAL A 195 5.41 7.55 -4.31
CA VAL A 195 4.15 7.67 -5.08
C VAL A 195 4.06 9.02 -5.75
N ARG A 196 4.38 10.09 -5.03
CA ARG A 196 4.35 11.45 -5.58
C ARG A 196 5.33 11.62 -6.74
N GLU A 197 6.54 11.12 -6.60
CA GLU A 197 7.56 11.19 -7.66
C GLU A 197 7.12 10.40 -8.90
N LEU A 198 6.68 9.16 -8.74
CA LEU A 198 6.20 8.32 -9.83
C LEU A 198 4.96 8.91 -10.52
N PHE A 199 4.03 9.48 -9.75
CA PHE A 199 2.85 10.13 -10.29
C PHE A 199 3.20 11.32 -11.20
N LEU A 200 4.23 12.10 -10.82
CA LEU A 200 4.69 13.25 -11.58
C LEU A 200 5.50 12.87 -12.84
N THR A 201 6.17 11.72 -12.83
CA THR A 201 7.08 11.29 -13.91
C THR A 201 6.44 10.34 -14.92
N ASP A 202 5.64 9.39 -14.47
CA ASP A 202 5.22 8.24 -15.29
C ASP A 202 3.87 8.40 -16.01
N LYS A 203 3.14 9.52 -15.83
CA LYS A 203 1.80 9.73 -16.40
C LYS A 203 0.81 8.58 -16.12
N ILE A 204 0.97 7.91 -14.99
CA ILE A 204 0.04 6.87 -14.57
C ILE A 204 -1.20 7.56 -14.01
N ASN A 205 -2.33 7.44 -14.70
CA ASN A 205 -3.58 8.14 -14.40
C ASN A 205 -4.37 7.52 -13.23
N ASN A 206 -3.83 6.49 -12.55
CA ASN A 206 -4.50 5.86 -11.42
C ASN A 206 -3.62 5.91 -10.17
N PHE A 207 -3.84 6.97 -9.37
CA PHE A 207 -3.12 7.21 -8.12
C PHE A 207 -3.27 6.06 -7.12
N VAL A 208 -4.48 5.51 -6.95
CA VAL A 208 -4.76 4.43 -6.01
C VAL A 208 -3.99 3.16 -6.39
N GLN A 209 -4.00 2.79 -7.67
CA GLN A 209 -3.24 1.65 -8.17
C GLN A 209 -1.73 1.85 -7.96
N LEU A 210 -1.23 3.06 -8.23
CA LEU A 210 0.17 3.40 -8.01
C LEU A 210 0.56 3.27 -6.53
N ALA A 211 -0.26 3.78 -5.62
CA ALA A 211 -0.08 3.66 -4.18
C ALA A 211 0.02 2.19 -3.73
N GLN A 212 -0.87 1.34 -4.23
CA GLN A 212 -0.85 -0.11 -3.97
C GLN A 212 0.46 -0.76 -4.45
N THR A 213 1.01 -0.36 -5.61
CA THR A 213 2.29 -0.90 -6.11
C THR A 213 3.48 -0.56 -5.21
N VAL A 214 3.35 0.50 -4.41
CA VAL A 214 4.36 0.93 -3.42
C VAL A 214 4.09 0.32 -2.04
N GLY A 215 2.97 -0.43 -1.91
CA GLY A 215 2.60 -1.10 -0.66
C GLY A 215 1.85 -0.21 0.33
N LEU A 216 1.19 0.85 -0.15
CA LEU A 216 0.23 1.62 0.63
C LEU A 216 -1.16 1.01 0.50
N ASP A 217 -1.89 1.00 1.62
CA ASP A 217 -3.30 0.65 1.66
C ASP A 217 -4.14 1.92 1.43
N PRO A 218 -4.97 1.97 0.37
CA PRO A 218 -5.79 3.15 0.09
C PRO A 218 -6.76 3.51 1.22
N VAL A 219 -7.16 2.53 2.02
CA VAL A 219 -8.11 2.74 3.14
C VAL A 219 -7.42 3.27 4.39
N GLU A 220 -6.17 2.87 4.67
CA GLU A 220 -5.52 3.15 5.96
C GLU A 220 -4.35 4.16 5.88
N ASP A 221 -3.71 4.31 4.72
CA ASP A 221 -2.38 4.92 4.66
C ASP A 221 -2.35 6.39 4.21
N PHE A 222 -3.50 7.05 3.97
CA PHE A 222 -3.50 8.42 3.46
C PHE A 222 -3.75 9.49 4.52
N ALA A 223 -4.08 9.13 5.77
CA ALA A 223 -4.24 10.12 6.83
C ALA A 223 -2.99 11.01 6.99
N GLY A 224 -3.17 12.33 7.02
CA GLY A 224 -2.07 13.31 7.08
C GLY A 224 -1.16 13.36 5.83
N ALA A 225 -1.51 12.66 4.76
CA ALA A 225 -0.72 12.68 3.52
C ALA A 225 -0.78 14.03 2.82
N ASN A 226 0.27 14.39 2.06
CA ASN A 226 0.23 15.57 1.20
C ASN A 226 -0.11 15.16 -0.25
N LEU A 227 -1.37 15.30 -0.63
CA LEU A 227 -1.94 15.04 -1.95
C LEU A 227 -2.33 16.35 -2.67
N SER A 228 -1.73 17.48 -2.30
CA SER A 228 -2.06 18.78 -2.88
C SER A 228 -1.75 18.85 -4.37
N GLY A 229 -2.74 19.31 -5.15
CA GLY A 229 -2.64 19.48 -6.60
C GLY A 229 -2.61 18.17 -7.39
N PHE A 230 -2.89 17.03 -6.76
CA PHE A 230 -2.94 15.75 -7.47
C PHE A 230 -4.19 15.62 -8.34
N ASP A 231 -4.04 14.96 -9.46
CA ASP A 231 -5.13 14.48 -10.27
C ASP A 231 -5.64 13.15 -9.70
N LEU A 232 -6.76 13.22 -8.97
CA LEU A 232 -7.41 12.11 -8.28
C LEU A 232 -8.80 11.82 -8.87
N HIS A 233 -9.02 12.25 -10.13
CA HIS A 233 -10.31 12.01 -10.78
C HIS A 233 -10.59 10.51 -10.91
N TYR A 234 -11.84 10.12 -10.70
CA TYR A 234 -12.28 8.72 -10.62
C TYR A 234 -11.60 7.88 -9.54
N ALA A 235 -10.82 8.47 -8.62
CA ALA A 235 -10.22 7.69 -7.55
C ALA A 235 -11.29 7.04 -6.66
N ASP A 236 -11.07 5.79 -6.29
CA ASP A 236 -11.88 5.08 -5.32
C ASP A 236 -11.26 5.26 -3.93
N PHE A 237 -11.89 6.12 -3.13
CA PHE A 237 -11.59 6.40 -1.74
C PHE A 237 -12.75 6.00 -0.81
N ASN A 238 -13.58 5.06 -1.24
CA ASN A 238 -14.69 4.57 -0.44
C ASN A 238 -14.19 4.05 0.92
N GLY A 239 -14.68 4.65 2.02
CA GLY A 239 -14.29 4.31 3.38
C GLY A 239 -12.83 4.64 3.74
N ALA A 240 -12.09 5.36 2.89
CA ALA A 240 -10.67 5.68 3.11
C ALA A 240 -10.45 6.62 4.30
N ASP A 241 -9.35 6.43 5.02
CA ASP A 241 -8.88 7.36 6.05
C ASP A 241 -8.06 8.49 5.41
N LEU A 242 -8.72 9.63 5.22
CA LEU A 242 -8.17 10.86 4.66
C LEU A 242 -8.14 11.99 5.71
N ARG A 243 -8.16 11.64 7.01
CA ARG A 243 -8.11 12.64 8.08
C ARG A 243 -6.83 13.45 8.01
N GLU A 244 -6.96 14.77 8.20
CA GLU A 244 -5.82 15.71 8.17
C GLU A 244 -5.04 15.71 6.84
N THR A 245 -5.52 15.02 5.80
CA THR A 245 -4.86 14.98 4.49
C THR A 245 -4.89 16.35 3.83
N ASN A 246 -3.77 16.77 3.23
CA ASN A 246 -3.71 17.98 2.43
C ASN A 246 -4.09 17.66 0.98
N LEU A 247 -5.32 18.00 0.60
CA LEU A 247 -5.92 17.88 -0.74
C LEU A 247 -6.10 19.25 -1.42
N ARG A 248 -5.34 20.28 -0.99
CA ARG A 248 -5.44 21.62 -1.56
C ARG A 248 -5.27 21.61 -3.08
N GLY A 249 -6.24 22.15 -3.82
CA GLY A 249 -6.22 22.22 -5.28
C GLY A 249 -6.20 20.87 -5.98
N ALA A 250 -6.48 19.77 -5.29
CA ALA A 250 -6.57 18.45 -5.92
C ALA A 250 -7.80 18.36 -6.83
N ASP A 251 -7.70 17.61 -7.92
CA ASP A 251 -8.84 17.26 -8.76
C ASP A 251 -9.44 15.92 -8.31
N LEU A 252 -10.57 15.98 -7.62
CA LEU A 252 -11.35 14.84 -7.14
C LEU A 252 -12.62 14.64 -7.98
N THR A 253 -12.66 15.17 -9.20
CA THR A 253 -13.83 15.05 -10.07
C THR A 253 -14.20 13.58 -10.25
N LEU A 254 -15.50 13.26 -10.05
CA LEU A 254 -16.06 11.90 -10.17
C LEU A 254 -15.41 10.87 -9.22
N ALA A 255 -14.63 11.27 -8.22
CA ALA A 255 -14.09 10.34 -7.21
C ALA A 255 -15.21 9.79 -6.31
N ASP A 256 -15.04 8.56 -5.85
CA ASP A 256 -15.89 7.98 -4.81
C ASP A 256 -15.24 8.16 -3.43
N LEU A 257 -15.81 9.08 -2.64
CA LEU A 257 -15.43 9.40 -1.28
C LEU A 257 -16.53 8.98 -0.28
N SER A 258 -17.45 8.07 -0.70
CA SER A 258 -18.53 7.63 0.16
C SER A 258 -18.00 6.95 1.42
N GLY A 259 -18.51 7.40 2.58
CA GLY A 259 -18.06 6.91 3.88
C GLY A 259 -16.62 7.25 4.24
N ALA A 260 -15.90 8.05 3.44
CA ALA A 260 -14.51 8.43 3.73
C ALA A 260 -14.42 9.32 4.98
N LEU A 261 -13.33 9.16 5.72
CA LEU A 261 -12.99 9.97 6.90
C LEU A 261 -12.12 11.14 6.46
N LEU A 262 -12.68 12.34 6.40
CA LEU A 262 -12.03 13.58 5.95
C LEU A 262 -11.96 14.64 7.05
N SER A 263 -12.12 14.23 8.32
CA SER A 263 -12.09 15.19 9.43
C SER A 263 -10.78 15.98 9.45
N ALA A 264 -10.87 17.30 9.59
CA ALA A 264 -9.74 18.23 9.57
C ALA A 264 -8.89 18.19 8.27
N ALA A 265 -9.37 17.58 7.19
CA ALA A 265 -8.69 17.59 5.89
C ALA A 265 -8.66 19.00 5.28
N ILE A 266 -7.62 19.30 4.49
CA ILE A 266 -7.42 20.58 3.82
C ILE A 266 -7.81 20.43 2.34
N LEU A 267 -9.01 20.85 1.99
CA LEU A 267 -9.60 20.77 0.65
C LEU A 267 -9.74 22.17 -0.01
N ILE A 268 -8.90 23.12 0.40
CA ILE A 268 -8.92 24.48 -0.12
C ILE A 268 -8.76 24.46 -1.64
N ASP A 269 -9.67 25.12 -2.37
CA ASP A 269 -9.67 25.21 -3.84
C ASP A 269 -9.71 23.83 -4.54
N ALA A 270 -10.08 22.74 -3.87
CA ALA A 270 -10.20 21.42 -4.48
C ALA A 270 -11.42 21.33 -5.40
N ASN A 271 -11.32 20.55 -6.47
CA ASN A 271 -12.40 20.28 -7.39
C ASN A 271 -13.06 18.93 -7.05
N LEU A 272 -14.26 18.97 -6.43
CA LEU A 272 -15.05 17.77 -6.12
C LEU A 272 -16.31 17.66 -7.02
N CYS A 273 -16.28 18.28 -8.19
CA CYS A 273 -17.44 18.29 -9.08
C CYS A 273 -17.85 16.85 -9.45
N ASN A 274 -19.12 16.50 -9.26
CA ASN A 274 -19.68 15.17 -9.49
C ASN A 274 -19.05 14.03 -8.66
N ALA A 275 -18.26 14.32 -7.64
CA ALA A 275 -17.79 13.30 -6.71
C ALA A 275 -18.96 12.71 -5.90
N ASN A 276 -18.77 11.62 -5.18
CA ASN A 276 -19.71 11.02 -4.28
C ASN A 276 -19.17 11.12 -2.83
N LEU A 277 -19.78 11.99 -2.02
CA LEU A 277 -19.44 12.20 -0.60
C LEU A 277 -20.55 11.69 0.33
N ARG A 278 -21.34 10.74 -0.13
CA ARG A 278 -22.42 10.16 0.68
C ARG A 278 -21.83 9.57 1.97
N ASP A 279 -22.45 9.90 3.12
CA ASP A 279 -22.06 9.43 4.45
C ASP A 279 -20.60 9.78 4.84
N ALA A 280 -19.94 10.73 4.14
CA ALA A 280 -18.57 11.12 4.42
C ALA A 280 -18.46 11.99 5.69
N GLU A 281 -17.36 11.83 6.44
CA GLU A 281 -17.05 12.58 7.67
C GLU A 281 -16.08 13.74 7.37
N LEU A 282 -16.61 14.95 7.19
CA LEU A 282 -15.85 16.18 6.87
C LEU A 282 -15.81 17.17 8.05
N SER A 283 -16.00 16.69 9.27
CA SER A 283 -16.03 17.58 10.43
C SER A 283 -14.74 18.38 10.57
N SER A 284 -14.85 19.70 10.76
CA SER A 284 -13.72 20.63 10.84
C SER A 284 -12.82 20.68 9.59
N ALA A 285 -13.22 20.10 8.46
CA ALA A 285 -12.47 20.20 7.21
C ALA A 285 -12.47 21.63 6.66
N ASN A 286 -11.38 22.00 5.96
CA ASN A 286 -11.28 23.29 5.29
C ASN A 286 -11.56 23.15 3.79
N LEU A 287 -12.75 23.52 3.38
CA LEU A 287 -13.29 23.45 2.01
C LEU A 287 -13.41 24.85 1.37
N SER A 288 -12.67 25.85 1.89
CA SER A 288 -12.79 27.21 1.37
C SER A 288 -12.43 27.28 -0.12
N GLY A 289 -13.30 27.92 -0.91
CA GLY A 289 -13.13 28.01 -2.36
C GLY A 289 -13.32 26.71 -3.15
N ALA A 290 -13.60 25.58 -2.51
CA ALA A 290 -13.76 24.30 -3.19
C ALA A 290 -14.99 24.25 -4.10
N ASP A 291 -14.92 23.49 -5.19
CA ASP A 291 -16.05 23.19 -6.05
C ASP A 291 -16.77 21.93 -5.57
N LEU A 292 -17.89 22.14 -4.89
CA LEU A 292 -18.73 21.12 -4.27
C LEU A 292 -20.07 20.91 -5.02
N ARG A 293 -20.09 21.05 -6.32
CA ARG A 293 -21.25 20.66 -7.15
C ARG A 293 -21.37 19.14 -7.23
N THR A 294 -21.74 18.53 -6.11
CA THR A 294 -21.57 17.11 -5.87
C THR A 294 -22.70 16.52 -5.03
N LYS A 295 -22.60 15.25 -4.67
CA LYS A 295 -23.54 14.51 -3.82
C LYS A 295 -22.96 14.34 -2.42
N LEU A 296 -23.65 14.93 -1.41
CA LEU A 296 -23.27 14.88 0.00
C LEU A 296 -24.43 14.39 0.91
N PRO A 297 -25.30 13.45 0.50
CA PRO A 297 -26.40 13.03 1.36
C PRO A 297 -25.87 12.44 2.66
N ARG A 298 -26.38 12.91 3.79
CA ARG A 298 -25.98 12.52 5.15
C ARG A 298 -24.49 12.73 5.48
N ALA A 299 -23.77 13.55 4.71
CA ALA A 299 -22.39 13.90 5.04
C ALA A 299 -22.34 14.77 6.31
N ASN A 300 -21.32 14.59 7.13
CA ASN A 300 -21.08 15.40 8.31
C ASN A 300 -20.04 16.49 8.01
N LEU A 301 -20.50 17.72 7.89
CA LEU A 301 -19.67 18.93 7.68
C LEU A 301 -19.68 19.84 8.92
N SER A 302 -19.93 19.29 10.11
CA SER A 302 -19.96 20.09 11.33
C SER A 302 -18.65 20.86 11.52
N ARG A 303 -18.73 22.16 11.79
CA ARG A 303 -17.59 23.08 11.95
C ARG A 303 -16.69 23.18 10.72
N ALA A 304 -17.10 22.69 9.56
CA ALA A 304 -16.32 22.82 8.33
C ALA A 304 -16.27 24.29 7.87
N ASN A 305 -15.15 24.68 7.26
CA ASN A 305 -15.00 25.96 6.61
C ASN A 305 -15.34 25.85 5.12
N LEU A 306 -16.48 26.36 4.71
CA LEU A 306 -17.01 26.39 3.35
C LEU A 306 -17.03 27.81 2.76
N THR A 307 -16.22 28.72 3.31
CA THR A 307 -16.17 30.12 2.86
C THR A 307 -15.88 30.20 1.36
N GLY A 308 -16.78 30.86 0.61
CA GLY A 308 -16.67 31.02 -0.84
C GLY A 308 -16.77 29.72 -1.65
N ALA A 309 -17.13 28.60 -1.03
CA ALA A 309 -17.27 27.33 -1.74
C ALA A 309 -18.43 27.34 -2.73
N ASN A 310 -18.31 26.61 -3.83
CA ASN A 310 -19.34 26.47 -4.85
C ASN A 310 -20.16 25.20 -4.63
N LEU A 311 -21.32 25.32 -3.99
CA LEU A 311 -22.30 24.24 -3.79
C LEU A 311 -23.50 24.38 -4.73
N SER A 312 -23.38 25.11 -5.84
CA SER A 312 -24.50 25.30 -6.75
C SER A 312 -25.00 23.98 -7.31
N SER A 313 -26.31 23.73 -7.19
CA SER A 313 -26.94 22.45 -7.56
C SER A 313 -26.41 21.24 -6.82
N ALA A 314 -25.72 21.39 -5.71
CA ALA A 314 -25.28 20.29 -4.86
C ALA A 314 -26.51 19.60 -4.22
N TYR A 315 -26.35 18.30 -3.94
CA TYR A 315 -27.38 17.45 -3.35
C TYR A 315 -26.94 17.03 -1.93
N LEU A 316 -27.55 17.69 -0.89
CA LEU A 316 -27.14 17.56 0.51
C LEU A 316 -28.26 17.07 1.45
N PRO A 317 -29.25 16.27 1.06
CA PRO A 317 -30.34 15.94 1.97
C PRO A 317 -29.79 15.26 3.23
N ASP A 318 -30.36 15.68 4.38
CA ASP A 318 -30.03 15.19 5.71
C ASP A 318 -28.54 15.33 6.10
N ALA A 319 -27.77 16.21 5.42
CA ALA A 319 -26.40 16.51 5.80
C ALA A 319 -26.33 17.32 7.09
N ILE A 320 -25.23 17.25 7.83
CA ILE A 320 -25.01 17.95 9.10
C ILE A 320 -24.00 19.07 8.88
N LEU A 321 -24.43 20.32 9.00
CA LEU A 321 -23.62 21.54 8.86
C LEU A 321 -23.61 22.37 10.16
N VAL A 322 -23.72 21.70 11.31
CA VAL A 322 -23.75 22.38 12.61
C VAL A 322 -22.46 23.19 12.81
N ASP A 323 -22.63 24.48 13.14
CA ASP A 323 -21.51 25.43 13.32
C ASP A 323 -20.61 25.60 12.07
N ALA A 324 -21.04 25.18 10.88
CA ALA A 324 -20.26 25.35 9.67
C ALA A 324 -20.21 26.81 9.20
N ASN A 325 -19.11 27.22 8.58
CA ASN A 325 -18.96 28.54 7.99
C ASN A 325 -19.16 28.50 6.47
N LEU A 326 -20.33 29.00 6.03
CA LEU A 326 -20.72 29.11 4.61
C LEU A 326 -20.72 30.59 4.13
N THR A 327 -19.90 31.44 4.75
CA THR A 327 -19.83 32.86 4.35
C THR A 327 -19.47 32.95 2.85
N ASP A 328 -20.26 33.74 2.11
CA ASP A 328 -20.13 33.96 0.65
C ASP A 328 -20.21 32.67 -0.20
N ALA A 329 -20.70 31.56 0.33
CA ALA A 329 -20.85 30.31 -0.42
C ALA A 329 -21.97 30.44 -1.47
N ASN A 330 -21.78 29.79 -2.62
CA ASN A 330 -22.78 29.69 -3.67
C ASN A 330 -23.62 28.42 -3.49
N LEU A 331 -24.84 28.56 -2.96
CA LEU A 331 -25.81 27.48 -2.72
C LEU A 331 -26.97 27.52 -3.71
N LYS A 332 -26.83 28.21 -4.83
CA LYS A 332 -27.88 28.37 -5.83
C LYS A 332 -28.38 27.03 -6.35
N ASN A 333 -29.71 26.83 -6.33
CA ASN A 333 -30.37 25.57 -6.70
C ASN A 333 -29.92 24.33 -5.88
N ALA A 334 -29.26 24.49 -4.75
CA ALA A 334 -28.87 23.37 -3.90
C ALA A 334 -30.10 22.73 -3.24
N ASP A 335 -30.08 21.42 -3.07
CA ASP A 335 -31.04 20.69 -2.24
C ASP A 335 -30.50 20.58 -0.81
N LEU A 336 -31.04 21.40 0.08
CA LEU A 336 -30.73 21.46 1.51
C LEU A 336 -31.87 20.84 2.35
N SER A 337 -32.70 19.99 1.76
CA SER A 337 -33.84 19.41 2.46
C SER A 337 -33.35 18.53 3.64
N GLY A 338 -33.93 18.78 4.81
CA GLY A 338 -33.58 18.05 6.04
C GLY A 338 -32.21 18.39 6.62
N VAL A 339 -31.43 19.30 6.05
CA VAL A 339 -30.08 19.67 6.52
C VAL A 339 -30.14 20.29 7.92
N ASP A 340 -29.17 19.93 8.79
CA ASP A 340 -28.97 20.61 10.07
C ASP A 340 -27.96 21.76 9.91
N LEU A 341 -28.46 22.99 9.93
CA LEU A 341 -27.70 24.25 9.86
C LEU A 341 -27.57 24.92 11.23
N SER A 342 -27.85 24.24 12.34
CA SER A 342 -27.81 24.84 13.67
C SER A 342 -26.47 25.55 13.92
N GLY A 343 -26.52 26.84 14.28
CA GLY A 343 -25.34 27.66 14.50
C GLY A 343 -24.51 28.00 13.27
N ALA A 344 -24.88 27.56 12.08
CA ALA A 344 -24.12 27.80 10.85
C ALA A 344 -24.11 29.30 10.47
N ILE A 345 -22.99 29.73 9.84
CA ILE A 345 -22.79 31.11 9.37
C ILE A 345 -22.95 31.13 7.85
N LEU A 346 -24.04 31.74 7.35
CA LEU A 346 -24.32 31.84 5.92
C LEU A 346 -24.23 33.30 5.41
N ASN A 347 -23.50 34.17 6.09
CA ASN A 347 -23.42 35.60 5.73
C ASN A 347 -23.04 35.78 4.27
N GLY A 348 -23.84 36.52 3.50
CA GLY A 348 -23.58 36.77 2.08
C GLY A 348 -23.80 35.59 1.14
N ALA A 349 -24.17 34.43 1.62
CA ALA A 349 -24.38 33.23 0.79
C ALA A 349 -25.52 33.43 -0.25
N ASP A 350 -25.36 32.87 -1.45
CA ASP A 350 -26.44 32.87 -2.47
C ASP A 350 -27.27 31.60 -2.35
N LEU A 351 -28.47 31.77 -1.77
CA LEU A 351 -29.52 30.75 -1.59
C LEU A 351 -30.60 30.80 -2.67
N SER A 352 -30.33 31.43 -3.80
CA SER A 352 -31.31 31.57 -4.88
C SER A 352 -31.83 30.20 -5.33
N ARG A 353 -33.13 29.96 -5.15
CA ARG A 353 -33.80 28.68 -5.47
C ARG A 353 -33.23 27.46 -4.70
N ALA A 354 -32.56 27.63 -3.60
CA ALA A 354 -32.20 26.53 -2.71
C ALA A 354 -33.45 25.96 -2.03
N ASP A 355 -33.51 24.64 -1.85
CA ASP A 355 -34.58 23.98 -1.11
C ASP A 355 -34.19 23.81 0.38
N LEU A 356 -34.81 24.57 1.28
CA LEU A 356 -34.60 24.54 2.73
C LEU A 356 -35.74 23.79 3.46
N LYS A 357 -36.48 22.96 2.76
CA LYS A 357 -37.60 22.21 3.34
C LYS A 357 -37.10 21.31 4.47
N ASN A 358 -37.77 21.43 5.64
CA ASN A 358 -37.40 20.68 6.84
C ASN A 358 -35.96 20.89 7.37
N ALA A 359 -35.21 21.86 6.85
CA ALA A 359 -33.87 22.16 7.38
C ALA A 359 -33.98 22.69 8.83
N VAL A 360 -33.09 22.23 9.71
CA VAL A 360 -32.96 22.80 11.07
C VAL A 360 -32.09 24.05 10.99
N VAL A 361 -32.54 25.18 11.53
CA VAL A 361 -31.84 26.47 11.39
C VAL A 361 -31.68 27.23 12.71
N ASP A 362 -31.71 26.51 13.83
CA ASP A 362 -31.58 27.11 15.16
C ASP A 362 -30.29 27.92 15.27
N ASN A 363 -30.36 29.20 15.53
CA ASN A 363 -29.23 30.14 15.59
C ASN A 363 -28.38 30.24 14.31
N ALA A 364 -28.87 29.73 13.17
CA ALA A 364 -28.19 29.92 11.89
C ALA A 364 -28.24 31.38 11.44
N ASN A 365 -27.13 31.95 11.02
CA ASN A 365 -27.02 33.35 10.61
C ASN A 365 -27.14 33.50 9.09
N PHE A 366 -28.22 34.09 8.61
CA PHE A 366 -28.53 34.38 7.21
C PHE A 366 -28.31 35.84 6.82
N SER A 367 -27.49 36.60 7.56
CA SER A 367 -27.29 38.03 7.29
C SER A 367 -26.71 38.26 5.89
N GLY A 368 -27.31 39.16 5.14
CA GLY A 368 -26.87 39.47 3.78
C GLY A 368 -27.06 38.37 2.74
N CYS A 369 -27.71 37.24 3.06
CA CYS A 369 -27.99 36.18 2.10
C CYS A 369 -28.81 36.68 0.91
N LEU A 370 -28.47 36.16 -0.28
CA LEU A 370 -29.15 36.43 -1.53
C LEU A 370 -30.21 35.36 -1.84
N GLY A 371 -31.25 35.74 -2.59
CA GLY A 371 -32.25 34.81 -3.15
C GLY A 371 -33.31 34.28 -2.19
N ILE A 372 -33.37 34.77 -0.96
CA ILE A 372 -34.41 34.45 0.02
C ILE A 372 -35.54 35.47 -0.06
N SER A 373 -36.77 35.02 -0.30
CA SER A 373 -37.97 35.87 -0.26
C SER A 373 -38.36 36.29 1.18
N GLU A 374 -39.04 37.41 1.35
CA GLU A 374 -39.50 37.85 2.67
C GLU A 374 -40.36 36.79 3.36
N ALA A 375 -41.20 36.06 2.63
CA ALA A 375 -42.00 34.98 3.20
C ALA A 375 -41.12 33.86 3.79
N VAL A 376 -40.06 33.45 3.10
CA VAL A 376 -39.11 32.44 3.57
C VAL A 376 -38.29 32.97 4.75
N LYS A 377 -37.88 34.27 4.75
CA LYS A 377 -37.19 34.88 5.91
C LYS A 377 -38.05 34.82 7.17
N ILE A 378 -39.35 35.13 7.05
CA ILE A 378 -40.28 35.05 8.18
C ILE A 378 -40.38 33.63 8.69
N GLU A 379 -40.51 32.66 7.80
CA GLU A 379 -40.56 31.23 8.17
C GLU A 379 -39.25 30.79 8.89
N LEU A 380 -38.10 31.08 8.34
CA LEU A 380 -36.80 30.72 8.93
C LEU A 380 -36.59 31.39 10.30
N ARG A 381 -37.02 32.65 10.48
CA ARG A 381 -37.00 33.33 11.80
C ARG A 381 -37.84 32.60 12.84
N THR A 382 -39.01 32.07 12.46
CA THR A 382 -39.83 31.29 13.40
C THR A 382 -39.22 29.99 13.81
N ARG A 383 -38.23 29.50 13.02
CA ARG A 383 -37.45 28.28 13.25
C ARG A 383 -36.07 28.57 13.84
N GLY A 384 -35.83 29.80 14.36
CA GLY A 384 -34.61 30.18 15.05
C GLY A 384 -33.52 30.82 14.18
N GLY A 385 -33.75 31.03 12.88
CA GLY A 385 -32.82 31.68 11.95
C GLY A 385 -32.65 33.18 12.25
N ILE A 386 -31.42 33.68 12.18
CA ILE A 386 -31.02 35.07 12.45
C ILE A 386 -30.85 35.80 11.12
N PHE A 387 -31.43 37.00 11.02
CA PHE A 387 -31.33 37.93 9.89
C PHE A 387 -31.13 39.33 10.46
N GLU A 388 -29.97 39.90 10.28
CA GLU A 388 -29.68 41.29 10.60
C GLU A 388 -29.67 42.17 9.33
#